data_92ad75b3926275c68af44e2f9ad80aec
#
_entry.id   92ad75b3926275c68af44e2f9ad80aec
#
_cell.length_a   1.000
_cell.length_b   1.000
_cell.length_c   1.000
_cell.angle_alpha   90.00
_cell.angle_beta   90.00
_cell.angle_gamma   90.00
#
_symmetry.space_group_name_H-M   'P 1'
#
loop_
_entity.id
_entity.type
_entity.pdbx_description
1 polymer ?
#
loop_
_entity_poly.entity_id
_entity_poly.type
_entity_poly.pdbx_seq_one_letter_code
_entity_poly.pdbx_strand_id
1 'polypeptide(L)'
;MKRIALSVAVAASLVAGAATATVSKDLAYKSSGLSANDVANQNYFVNHFYSFDNYGIGSKGEEITALILRAKDSNPLTLTLERMLNNSPTADGVNAQDLAIFRSGKLKGTGMLITDFSDQAKSQSYEIFIPSIRKVRRFAEPARDDAWGGSDFTFGDVTLRKPKHESHELLGKATFSGCLGIMKDVERNKYTQNAKIEADCSVDGKEVYKLKSTANDANWWYDNRVSYIDAKTFADYRTEYFKGGKQVKTIDRSWVSAGIDDPRGSYWGYWYGTTLATGHETMAFIPRSVTKVNHKYKAKNLWSTRTLKKMPRNIK
;
A
#
# COMPACT_ATOMS: atom_id res chain seq x y z
N MET A 1 21.40 -65.27 -29.12
CA MET A 1 21.66 -63.86 -28.70
C MET A 1 20.32 -63.15 -28.47
N LYS A 2 19.85 -63.04 -27.25
CA LYS A 2 18.58 -62.37 -26.90
C LYS A 2 18.88 -60.91 -26.64
N ARG A 3 18.25 -59.99 -27.39
CA ARG A 3 18.33 -58.56 -27.19
C ARG A 3 17.27 -58.16 -26.14
N ILE A 4 17.69 -57.66 -25.01
CA ILE A 4 16.80 -57.08 -24.00
C ILE A 4 16.63 -55.58 -24.37
N ALA A 5 15.41 -55.18 -24.68
CA ALA A 5 15.05 -53.79 -24.89
C ALA A 5 14.71 -53.17 -23.51
N LEU A 6 15.49 -52.19 -23.11
CA LEU A 6 15.25 -51.41 -21.90
C LEU A 6 14.37 -50.22 -22.24
N SER A 7 13.10 -50.27 -21.83
CA SER A 7 12.17 -49.14 -21.99
C SER A 7 12.37 -48.17 -20.84
N VAL A 8 12.89 -46.98 -21.14
CA VAL A 8 12.97 -45.86 -20.18
C VAL A 8 11.64 -45.10 -20.21
N ALA A 9 10.83 -45.26 -19.19
CA ALA A 9 9.65 -44.43 -18.99
C ALA A 9 10.07 -43.05 -18.40
N VAL A 10 9.96 -42.02 -19.21
CA VAL A 10 10.12 -40.62 -18.75
C VAL A 10 8.80 -40.20 -18.09
N ALA A 11 8.79 -40.13 -16.77
CA ALA A 11 7.69 -39.54 -16.02
C ALA A 11 7.79 -38.00 -16.14
N ALA A 12 6.98 -37.42 -17.01
CA ALA A 12 6.77 -35.97 -17.06
C ALA A 12 5.93 -35.56 -15.86
N SER A 13 6.56 -35.04 -14.82
CA SER A 13 5.85 -34.36 -13.71
C SER A 13 5.26 -33.07 -14.23
N LEU A 14 3.96 -33.07 -14.46
CA LEU A 14 3.15 -31.85 -14.65
C LEU A 14 3.17 -31.07 -13.34
N VAL A 15 4.04 -30.10 -13.25
CA VAL A 15 3.91 -29.04 -12.25
C VAL A 15 2.71 -28.20 -12.68
N ALA A 16 1.54 -28.53 -12.16
CA ALA A 16 0.38 -27.67 -12.25
C ALA A 16 0.71 -26.38 -11.50
N GLY A 17 1.12 -25.35 -12.22
CA GLY A 17 1.24 -24.01 -11.69
C GLY A 17 -0.13 -23.60 -11.16
N ALA A 18 -0.30 -23.58 -9.83
CA ALA A 18 -1.50 -23.04 -9.21
C ALA A 18 -1.63 -21.59 -9.69
N ALA A 19 -2.63 -21.32 -10.53
CA ALA A 19 -3.00 -19.98 -10.90
C ALA A 19 -3.29 -19.25 -9.59
N THR A 20 -2.43 -18.30 -9.19
CA THR A 20 -2.64 -17.50 -7.98
C THR A 20 -3.90 -16.68 -8.20
N ALA A 21 -4.97 -17.04 -7.49
CA ALA A 21 -6.22 -16.32 -7.56
C ALA A 21 -5.98 -14.86 -7.24
N THR A 22 -6.64 -13.97 -7.98
CA THR A 22 -6.62 -12.54 -7.72
C THR A 22 -7.18 -12.28 -6.33
N VAL A 23 -6.45 -11.55 -5.49
CA VAL A 23 -6.95 -11.12 -4.18
C VAL A 23 -8.03 -10.07 -4.41
N SER A 24 -9.22 -10.32 -3.87
CA SER A 24 -10.38 -9.44 -3.91
C SER A 24 -10.94 -9.23 -2.52
N LYS A 25 -11.94 -8.37 -2.39
CA LYS A 25 -12.68 -8.17 -1.14
C LYS A 25 -13.41 -9.42 -0.63
N ASP A 26 -13.61 -10.41 -1.49
CA ASP A 26 -14.28 -11.67 -1.13
C ASP A 26 -13.30 -12.72 -0.55
N LEU A 27 -12.03 -12.36 -0.34
CA LEU A 27 -11.05 -13.25 0.27
C LEU A 27 -11.48 -13.63 1.69
N ALA A 28 -11.79 -14.92 1.90
CA ALA A 28 -12.17 -15.41 3.21
C ALA A 28 -11.03 -15.24 4.22
N TYR A 29 -11.38 -14.85 5.45
CA TYR A 29 -10.45 -14.84 6.57
C TYR A 29 -10.04 -16.27 6.93
N LYS A 30 -8.74 -16.50 7.11
CA LYS A 30 -8.16 -17.80 7.46
C LYS A 30 -7.18 -17.60 8.60
N SER A 31 -7.43 -18.26 9.76
CA SER A 31 -6.64 -18.09 10.99
C SER A 31 -5.61 -19.20 11.24
N SER A 32 -5.70 -20.33 10.53
CA SER A 32 -4.85 -21.49 10.75
C SER A 32 -4.56 -22.25 9.45
N GLY A 33 -3.56 -23.12 9.46
CA GLY A 33 -3.17 -23.91 8.29
C GLY A 33 -2.73 -23.04 7.10
N LEU A 34 -2.06 -21.93 7.37
CA LEU A 34 -1.70 -20.92 6.38
C LEU A 34 -0.43 -21.34 5.63
N SER A 35 -0.49 -21.30 4.32
CA SER A 35 0.69 -21.28 3.45
C SER A 35 1.30 -19.88 3.39
N ALA A 36 2.51 -19.75 2.83
CA ALA A 36 3.14 -18.47 2.58
C ALA A 36 2.28 -17.58 1.66
N ASN A 37 1.63 -18.17 0.65
CA ASN A 37 0.73 -17.45 -0.24
C ASN A 37 -0.54 -16.99 0.49
N ASP A 38 -1.08 -17.79 1.42
CA ASP A 38 -2.22 -17.35 2.24
C ASP A 38 -1.85 -16.09 3.04
N VAL A 39 -0.70 -16.08 3.71
CA VAL A 39 -0.23 -14.92 4.49
C VAL A 39 -0.03 -13.71 3.59
N ALA A 40 0.60 -13.89 2.42
CA ALA A 40 0.80 -12.81 1.45
C ALA A 40 -0.53 -12.22 0.97
N ASN A 41 -1.51 -13.07 0.66
CA ASN A 41 -2.83 -12.64 0.18
C ASN A 41 -3.63 -11.93 1.28
N GLN A 42 -3.60 -12.44 2.52
CA GLN A 42 -4.25 -11.78 3.66
C GLN A 42 -3.62 -10.41 3.94
N ASN A 43 -2.29 -10.30 3.90
CA ASN A 43 -1.60 -9.03 4.07
C ASN A 43 -1.93 -8.04 2.93
N TYR A 44 -2.01 -8.51 1.69
CA TYR A 44 -2.45 -7.69 0.55
C TYR A 44 -3.87 -7.17 0.75
N PHE A 45 -4.79 -8.03 1.21
CA PHE A 45 -6.17 -7.66 1.54
C PHE A 45 -6.23 -6.49 2.53
N VAL A 46 -5.45 -6.57 3.61
CA VAL A 46 -5.40 -5.51 4.64
C VAL A 46 -4.84 -4.21 4.06
N ASN A 47 -3.73 -4.28 3.33
CA ASN A 47 -3.06 -3.11 2.75
C ASN A 47 -3.89 -2.40 1.68
N HIS A 48 -4.87 -3.10 1.06
CA HIS A 48 -5.80 -2.54 0.08
C HIS A 48 -7.17 -2.21 0.67
N PHE A 49 -7.31 -2.32 2.01
CA PHE A 49 -8.55 -1.97 2.73
C PHE A 49 -9.79 -2.71 2.23
N TYR A 50 -9.63 -3.96 1.76
CA TYR A 50 -10.74 -4.75 1.19
C TYR A 50 -11.80 -5.17 2.21
N SER A 51 -11.56 -4.99 3.52
CA SER A 51 -12.58 -5.11 4.57
C SER A 51 -13.60 -3.95 4.55
N PHE A 52 -13.35 -2.90 3.75
CA PHE A 52 -14.25 -1.75 3.62
C PHE A 52 -14.78 -1.61 2.21
N ASP A 53 -16.05 -1.21 2.07
CA ASP A 53 -16.59 -0.79 0.78
C ASP A 53 -15.93 0.50 0.28
N ASN A 54 -15.57 1.37 1.22
CA ASN A 54 -14.82 2.58 0.92
C ASN A 54 -14.02 3.06 2.14
N TYR A 55 -12.95 3.79 1.84
CA TYR A 55 -12.09 4.42 2.82
C TYR A 55 -11.81 5.86 2.39
N GLY A 56 -11.95 6.81 3.29
CA GLY A 56 -11.73 8.22 2.98
C GLY A 56 -10.89 8.94 4.00
N ILE A 57 -10.00 9.79 3.50
CA ILE A 57 -9.26 10.79 4.26
C ILE A 57 -9.70 12.14 3.72
N GLY A 58 -10.48 12.87 4.49
CA GLY A 58 -10.99 14.17 4.05
C GLY A 58 -11.46 15.00 5.23
N SER A 59 -11.06 16.26 5.27
CA SER A 59 -11.46 17.19 6.31
C SER A 59 -12.33 18.32 5.77
N LYS A 60 -13.00 18.98 6.69
CA LYS A 60 -13.60 20.30 6.45
C LYS A 60 -12.81 21.33 7.24
N GLY A 61 -12.40 22.40 6.56
CA GLY A 61 -11.68 23.49 7.24
C GLY A 61 -10.17 23.29 7.31
N GLU A 62 -9.58 23.60 8.46
CA GLU A 62 -8.12 23.66 8.67
C GLU A 62 -7.50 22.37 9.20
N GLU A 63 -8.28 21.29 9.31
CA GLU A 63 -7.77 20.01 9.78
C GLU A 63 -6.70 19.45 8.83
N ILE A 64 -5.64 18.88 9.42
CA ILE A 64 -4.63 18.18 8.64
C ILE A 64 -5.23 16.90 8.10
N THR A 65 -5.08 16.70 6.80
CA THR A 65 -5.37 15.43 6.11
C THR A 65 -4.14 14.52 6.13
N ALA A 66 -4.02 13.55 5.23
CA ALA A 66 -2.79 12.78 5.16
C ALA A 66 -1.61 13.72 4.92
N LEU A 67 -0.63 13.68 5.82
CA LEU A 67 0.56 14.51 5.81
C LEU A 67 1.76 13.64 5.44
N ILE A 68 2.50 14.06 4.42
CA ILE A 68 3.75 13.41 4.02
C ILE A 68 4.89 14.39 4.24
N LEU A 69 5.84 13.95 5.06
CA LEU A 69 7.06 14.67 5.38
C LEU A 69 8.27 13.83 4.99
N ARG A 70 9.16 14.40 4.19
CA ARG A 70 10.47 13.81 3.91
C ARG A 70 11.55 14.75 4.46
N ALA A 71 12.47 14.18 5.25
CA ALA A 71 13.57 14.89 5.89
C ALA A 71 14.94 14.41 5.37
N LYS A 72 15.99 15.07 5.85
CA LYS A 72 17.40 14.76 5.56
C LYS A 72 17.75 14.85 4.07
N ASP A 73 17.15 15.80 3.38
CA ASP A 73 17.42 16.09 1.99
C ASP A 73 17.68 17.59 1.78
N SER A 74 18.46 17.92 0.75
CA SER A 74 18.62 19.29 0.27
C SER A 74 17.31 19.91 -0.24
N ASN A 75 16.29 19.09 -0.51
CA ASN A 75 14.97 19.50 -0.96
C ASN A 75 13.87 18.78 -0.17
N PRO A 76 13.64 19.18 1.10
CA PRO A 76 12.64 18.55 1.95
C PRO A 76 11.24 18.63 1.34
N LEU A 77 10.50 17.55 1.46
CA LEU A 77 9.12 17.45 0.97
C LEU A 77 8.15 17.59 2.14
N THR A 78 7.19 18.49 1.98
CA THR A 78 6.01 18.55 2.86
C THR A 78 4.78 18.69 2.00
N LEU A 79 3.88 17.73 2.05
CA LEU A 79 2.62 17.81 1.33
C LEU A 79 1.47 17.20 2.14
N THR A 80 0.26 17.70 1.86
CA THR A 80 -0.98 17.15 2.40
C THR A 80 -1.88 16.72 1.26
N LEU A 81 -2.64 15.66 1.48
CA LEU A 81 -3.58 15.14 0.48
C LEU A 81 -4.86 14.62 1.14
N GLU A 82 -5.94 14.69 0.39
CA GLU A 82 -7.17 13.94 0.65
C GLU A 82 -7.19 12.72 -0.26
N ARG A 83 -7.83 11.65 0.21
CA ARG A 83 -7.96 10.40 -0.53
C ARG A 83 -9.34 9.80 -0.30
N MET A 84 -9.97 9.32 -1.35
CA MET A 84 -11.22 8.58 -1.30
C MET A 84 -11.06 7.32 -2.15
N LEU A 85 -10.97 6.17 -1.49
CA LEU A 85 -10.89 4.85 -2.10
C LEU A 85 -12.29 4.21 -2.12
N ASN A 86 -12.65 3.59 -3.24
CA ASN A 86 -13.85 2.81 -3.45
C ASN A 86 -13.48 1.36 -3.82
N ASN A 87 -13.78 0.42 -2.95
CA ASN A 87 -13.58 -1.02 -3.16
C ASN A 87 -14.87 -1.73 -3.60
N SER A 88 -15.97 -0.99 -3.78
CA SER A 88 -17.27 -1.50 -4.24
C SER A 88 -17.79 -0.68 -5.43
N PRO A 89 -17.02 -0.54 -6.53
CA PRO A 89 -17.47 0.18 -7.70
C PRO A 89 -18.63 -0.55 -8.38
N THR A 90 -19.54 0.22 -8.96
CA THR A 90 -20.70 -0.34 -9.70
C THR A 90 -20.44 -0.54 -11.19
N ALA A 91 -19.27 -0.13 -11.68
CA ALA A 91 -18.91 -0.28 -13.09
C ALA A 91 -18.34 -1.68 -13.35
N ASP A 92 -18.84 -2.32 -14.40
CA ASP A 92 -18.37 -3.65 -14.80
C ASP A 92 -16.90 -3.66 -15.14
N GLY A 93 -16.20 -4.71 -14.68
CA GLY A 93 -14.76 -4.90 -14.92
C GLY A 93 -13.85 -3.96 -14.12
N VAL A 94 -14.39 -3.16 -13.20
CA VAL A 94 -13.62 -2.31 -12.28
C VAL A 94 -13.54 -2.97 -10.90
N ASN A 95 -12.33 -3.10 -10.38
CA ASN A 95 -12.05 -3.70 -9.07
C ASN A 95 -12.06 -2.64 -7.96
N ALA A 96 -11.39 -1.50 -8.19
CA ALA A 96 -11.33 -0.39 -7.25
C ALA A 96 -11.12 0.94 -7.97
N GLN A 97 -11.49 2.03 -7.31
CA GLN A 97 -11.24 3.39 -7.77
C GLN A 97 -10.67 4.22 -6.62
N ASP A 98 -9.63 4.99 -6.88
CA ASP A 98 -8.96 5.81 -5.88
C ASP A 98 -8.86 7.25 -6.37
N LEU A 99 -9.42 8.17 -5.61
CA LEU A 99 -9.38 9.61 -5.90
C LEU A 99 -8.49 10.29 -4.85
N ALA A 100 -7.35 10.83 -5.28
CA ALA A 100 -6.45 11.59 -4.44
C ALA A 100 -6.38 13.06 -4.88
N ILE A 101 -6.32 13.99 -3.93
CA ILE A 101 -6.23 15.42 -4.20
C ILE A 101 -5.15 16.03 -3.31
N PHE A 102 -4.14 16.60 -3.94
CA PHE A 102 -3.06 17.28 -3.22
C PHE A 102 -3.50 18.66 -2.75
N ARG A 103 -3.31 18.94 -1.47
CA ARG A 103 -3.78 20.16 -0.79
C ARG A 103 -2.67 21.17 -0.51
N SER A 104 -1.43 20.76 -0.56
CA SER A 104 -0.27 21.64 -0.34
C SER A 104 0.92 21.28 -1.23
N GLY A 105 2.02 22.02 -1.10
CA GLY A 105 3.25 21.82 -1.84
C GLY A 105 3.14 22.13 -3.32
N LYS A 106 4.11 21.68 -4.11
CA LYS A 106 4.17 21.88 -5.57
C LYS A 106 3.01 21.24 -6.33
N LEU A 107 2.39 20.21 -5.74
CA LEU A 107 1.27 19.47 -6.32
C LEU A 107 -0.11 20.05 -5.93
N LYS A 108 -0.17 21.15 -5.17
CA LYS A 108 -1.44 21.74 -4.72
C LYS A 108 -2.44 21.91 -5.87
N GLY A 109 -3.65 21.37 -5.66
CA GLY A 109 -4.73 21.39 -6.64
C GLY A 109 -4.65 20.33 -7.75
N THR A 110 -3.58 19.52 -7.78
CA THR A 110 -3.54 18.32 -8.61
C THR A 110 -4.51 17.29 -8.03
N GLY A 111 -5.35 16.73 -8.89
CA GLY A 111 -6.22 15.61 -8.55
C GLY A 111 -5.84 14.39 -9.38
N MET A 112 -5.95 13.21 -8.81
CA MET A 112 -5.64 11.96 -9.47
C MET A 112 -6.77 10.96 -9.24
N LEU A 113 -7.32 10.42 -10.32
CA LEU A 113 -8.26 9.30 -10.30
C LEU A 113 -7.57 8.08 -10.87
N ILE A 114 -7.42 7.06 -10.05
CA ILE A 114 -6.85 5.78 -10.41
C ILE A 114 -7.98 4.78 -10.52
N THR A 115 -8.03 3.99 -11.60
CA THR A 115 -8.96 2.88 -11.75
C THR A 115 -8.18 1.60 -11.86
N ASP A 116 -8.41 0.67 -10.93
CA ASP A 116 -7.92 -0.70 -10.97
C ASP A 116 -8.98 -1.61 -11.59
N PHE A 117 -8.54 -2.55 -12.42
CA PHE A 117 -9.45 -3.42 -13.16
C PHE A 117 -9.47 -4.84 -12.59
N SER A 118 -10.63 -5.50 -12.70
CA SER A 118 -10.79 -6.91 -12.31
C SER A 118 -9.91 -7.83 -13.16
N ASP A 119 -9.71 -7.48 -14.44
CA ASP A 119 -8.73 -8.14 -15.31
C ASP A 119 -7.31 -7.77 -14.87
N GLN A 120 -6.61 -8.70 -14.27
CA GLN A 120 -5.26 -8.52 -13.72
C GLN A 120 -4.16 -8.38 -14.78
N ALA A 121 -4.44 -8.66 -16.05
CA ALA A 121 -3.53 -8.39 -17.16
C ALA A 121 -3.57 -6.92 -17.58
N LYS A 122 -4.61 -6.21 -17.17
CA LYS A 122 -4.82 -4.80 -17.52
C LYS A 122 -4.11 -3.88 -16.52
N SER A 123 -3.30 -2.95 -17.01
CA SER A 123 -2.69 -1.89 -16.22
C SER A 123 -3.74 -0.96 -15.65
N GLN A 124 -3.45 -0.37 -14.50
CA GLN A 124 -4.29 0.66 -13.90
C GLN A 124 -4.39 1.90 -14.82
N SER A 125 -5.54 2.55 -14.84
CA SER A 125 -5.74 3.81 -15.56
C SER A 125 -5.51 4.99 -14.62
N TYR A 126 -4.70 5.95 -15.05
CA TYR A 126 -4.40 7.18 -14.32
C TYR A 126 -4.96 8.39 -15.06
N GLU A 127 -5.95 9.05 -14.47
CA GLU A 127 -6.46 10.33 -14.94
C GLU A 127 -6.03 11.43 -13.97
N ILE A 128 -5.23 12.40 -14.44
CA ILE A 128 -4.66 13.45 -13.60
C ILE A 128 -5.18 14.81 -14.05
N PHE A 129 -5.82 15.54 -13.13
CA PHE A 129 -6.12 16.95 -13.32
C PHE A 129 -4.89 17.80 -13.01
N ILE A 130 -4.45 18.57 -14.00
CA ILE A 130 -3.27 19.45 -13.92
C ILE A 130 -3.75 20.89 -13.79
N PRO A 131 -3.54 21.56 -12.64
CA PRO A 131 -4.06 22.91 -12.39
C PRO A 131 -3.56 23.96 -13.37
N SER A 132 -2.28 23.91 -13.76
CA SER A 132 -1.65 24.90 -14.64
C SER A 132 -2.29 24.98 -16.03
N ILE A 133 -2.75 23.85 -16.55
CA ILE A 133 -3.42 23.81 -17.86
C ILE A 133 -4.96 23.61 -17.73
N ARG A 134 -5.49 23.45 -16.50
CA ARG A 134 -6.90 23.21 -16.19
C ARG A 134 -7.53 22.04 -16.96
N LYS A 135 -6.75 21.00 -17.25
CA LYS A 135 -7.21 19.83 -18.03
C LYS A 135 -6.89 18.53 -17.28
N VAL A 136 -7.73 17.51 -17.54
CA VAL A 136 -7.42 16.13 -17.19
C VAL A 136 -6.61 15.51 -18.32
N ARG A 137 -5.57 14.80 -17.98
CA ARG A 137 -4.76 13.99 -18.89
C ARG A 137 -4.74 12.56 -18.41
N ARG A 138 -4.69 11.63 -19.33
CA ARG A 138 -4.41 10.22 -19.04
C ARG A 138 -2.93 9.98 -19.11
N PHE A 139 -2.45 9.22 -18.14
CA PHE A 139 -1.05 8.78 -18.05
C PHE A 139 -1.01 7.26 -18.04
N ALA A 140 0.10 6.70 -18.50
CA ALA A 140 0.38 5.29 -18.29
C ALA A 140 0.54 4.99 -16.79
N GLU A 141 0.35 3.73 -16.41
CA GLU A 141 0.71 3.26 -15.08
C GLU A 141 2.17 3.58 -14.80
N PRO A 142 2.51 4.24 -13.68
CA PRO A 142 3.89 4.54 -13.34
C PRO A 142 4.69 3.26 -13.10
N ALA A 143 6.01 3.35 -13.20
CA ALA A 143 6.87 2.25 -12.82
C ALA A 143 6.74 1.97 -11.31
N ARG A 144 6.88 0.70 -10.92
CA ARG A 144 6.67 0.30 -9.52
C ARG A 144 7.72 0.86 -8.57
N ASP A 145 8.91 1.16 -9.08
CA ASP A 145 10.03 1.76 -8.37
C ASP A 145 10.04 3.28 -8.39
N ASP A 146 9.16 3.91 -9.18
CA ASP A 146 8.99 5.36 -9.14
C ASP A 146 8.56 5.84 -7.74
N ALA A 147 9.18 6.94 -7.28
CA ALA A 147 8.88 7.54 -5.99
C ALA A 147 7.45 8.09 -5.95
N TRP A 148 6.64 7.61 -5.03
CA TRP A 148 5.28 8.08 -4.83
C TRP A 148 5.31 9.50 -4.23
N GLY A 149 4.87 10.48 -5.01
CA GLY A 149 4.84 11.88 -4.58
C GLY A 149 6.21 12.46 -4.20
N GLY A 150 7.32 11.86 -4.62
CA GLY A 150 8.68 12.27 -4.27
C GLY A 150 9.13 11.80 -2.88
N SER A 151 8.41 10.88 -2.26
CA SER A 151 8.74 10.28 -0.97
C SER A 151 9.70 9.08 -1.10
N ASP A 152 10.12 8.49 0.03
CA ASP A 152 10.86 7.23 0.07
C ASP A 152 9.98 6.00 -0.21
N PHE A 153 8.66 6.19 -0.33
CA PHE A 153 7.74 5.14 -0.75
C PHE A 153 7.67 5.09 -2.28
N THR A 154 7.61 3.89 -2.82
CA THR A 154 7.41 3.70 -4.27
C THR A 154 5.95 3.44 -4.59
N PHE A 155 5.57 3.58 -5.87
CA PHE A 155 4.25 3.14 -6.31
C PHE A 155 4.01 1.65 -6.03
N GLY A 156 5.06 0.83 -6.10
CA GLY A 156 4.99 -0.57 -5.70
C GLY A 156 4.68 -0.77 -4.22
N ASP A 157 5.23 0.06 -3.33
CA ASP A 157 4.96 -0.01 -1.90
C ASP A 157 3.52 0.38 -1.55
N VAL A 158 2.96 1.37 -2.27
CA VAL A 158 1.64 1.94 -1.96
C VAL A 158 0.49 1.16 -2.62
N THR A 159 0.61 0.80 -3.91
CA THR A 159 -0.53 0.22 -4.65
C THR A 159 -0.17 -0.85 -5.69
N LEU A 160 0.96 -0.76 -6.39
CA LEU A 160 1.17 -1.53 -7.61
C LEU A 160 1.75 -2.92 -7.42
N ARG A 161 2.33 -3.22 -6.25
CA ARG A 161 2.84 -4.56 -5.97
C ARG A 161 1.70 -5.50 -5.64
N LYS A 162 1.60 -6.61 -6.37
CA LYS A 162 0.63 -7.67 -6.14
C LYS A 162 1.34 -8.95 -5.69
N PRO A 163 0.71 -9.84 -4.89
CA PRO A 163 1.36 -11.07 -4.42
C PRO A 163 1.96 -11.90 -5.55
N LYS A 164 1.29 -11.99 -6.70
CA LYS A 164 1.78 -12.75 -7.87
C LYS A 164 3.10 -12.25 -8.49
N HIS A 165 3.55 -11.05 -8.12
CA HIS A 165 4.83 -10.51 -8.60
C HIS A 165 6.02 -11.03 -7.80
N GLU A 166 5.78 -11.79 -6.75
CA GLU A 166 6.79 -12.32 -5.84
C GLU A 166 6.52 -13.80 -5.56
N SER A 167 7.57 -14.52 -5.22
CA SER A 167 7.51 -15.84 -4.60
C SER A 167 7.58 -15.69 -3.09
N HIS A 168 6.81 -16.46 -2.35
CA HIS A 168 6.68 -16.30 -0.91
C HIS A 168 7.18 -17.52 -0.14
N GLU A 169 7.93 -17.27 0.94
CA GLU A 169 8.43 -18.25 1.88
C GLU A 169 8.05 -17.82 3.30
N LEU A 170 7.35 -18.70 4.03
CA LEU A 170 7.00 -18.46 5.43
C LEU A 170 8.17 -18.91 6.31
N LEU A 171 8.91 -17.95 6.88
CA LEU A 171 10.04 -18.20 7.77
C LEU A 171 9.62 -18.66 9.17
N GLY A 172 8.31 -18.62 9.47
CA GLY A 172 7.74 -19.04 10.73
C GLY A 172 7.05 -17.91 11.49
N LYS A 173 6.67 -18.19 12.73
CA LYS A 173 6.14 -17.21 13.67
C LYS A 173 7.27 -16.67 14.55
N ALA A 174 7.14 -15.44 14.98
CA ALA A 174 8.06 -14.77 15.89
C ALA A 174 7.28 -13.80 16.79
N THR A 175 7.93 -13.32 17.84
CA THR A 175 7.45 -12.17 18.61
C THR A 175 8.07 -10.91 18.02
N PHE A 176 7.23 -9.92 17.68
CA PHE A 176 7.74 -8.61 17.25
C PHE A 176 8.41 -7.93 18.43
N SER A 177 9.57 -7.33 18.21
CA SER A 177 10.34 -6.67 19.27
C SER A 177 10.62 -5.22 18.93
N GLY A 178 10.37 -4.35 19.89
CA GLY A 178 10.61 -2.92 19.82
C GLY A 178 9.45 -2.09 19.30
N CYS A 179 9.73 -0.83 19.05
CA CYS A 179 8.76 0.15 18.58
C CYS A 179 8.89 0.37 17.06
N LEU A 180 7.80 0.81 16.44
CA LEU A 180 7.83 1.30 15.06
C LEU A 180 8.57 2.63 15.02
N GLY A 181 9.31 2.87 13.94
CA GLY A 181 10.11 4.08 13.76
C GLY A 181 9.27 5.34 13.66
N ILE A 182 9.90 6.45 14.02
CA ILE A 182 9.35 7.80 13.84
C ILE A 182 10.39 8.68 13.17
N MET A 183 9.97 9.75 12.54
CA MET A 183 10.87 10.83 12.17
C MET A 183 11.30 11.57 13.43
N LYS A 184 12.57 11.47 13.74
CA LYS A 184 13.21 12.32 14.73
C LYS A 184 13.43 13.71 14.11
N ASP A 185 13.49 14.75 14.93
CA ASP A 185 13.83 16.11 14.51
C ASP A 185 12.86 16.75 13.49
N VAL A 186 11.59 16.33 13.50
CA VAL A 186 10.55 17.02 12.74
C VAL A 186 10.25 18.36 13.40
N GLU A 187 10.57 19.46 12.72
CA GLU A 187 10.17 20.79 13.18
C GLU A 187 8.65 20.91 13.24
N ARG A 188 8.15 21.41 14.36
CA ARG A 188 6.73 21.74 14.51
C ARG A 188 6.40 22.97 13.66
N ASN A 189 5.52 22.78 12.71
CA ASN A 189 4.99 23.84 11.86
C ASN A 189 3.47 23.71 11.74
N LYS A 190 2.83 24.53 10.92
CA LYS A 190 1.39 24.53 10.72
C LYS A 190 0.81 23.18 10.26
N TYR A 191 1.63 22.28 9.70
CA TYR A 191 1.19 20.97 9.25
C TYR A 191 1.39 19.88 10.31
N THR A 192 2.34 20.08 11.25
CA THR A 192 2.71 19.08 12.25
C THR A 192 2.23 19.44 13.65
N GLN A 193 1.76 20.67 13.89
CA GLN A 193 1.40 21.17 15.23
C GLN A 193 0.39 20.30 15.98
N ASN A 194 -0.51 19.64 15.26
CA ASN A 194 -1.54 18.76 15.82
C ASN A 194 -1.23 17.27 15.59
N ALA A 195 -0.13 16.93 14.91
CA ALA A 195 0.27 15.56 14.69
C ALA A 195 1.04 15.06 15.93
N LYS A 196 0.53 14.00 16.55
CA LYS A 196 1.29 13.27 17.57
C LYS A 196 2.25 12.33 16.85
N ILE A 197 3.48 12.81 16.67
CA ILE A 197 4.56 12.05 16.05
C ILE A 197 5.28 11.33 17.19
N GLU A 198 4.81 10.17 17.57
CA GLU A 198 5.34 9.34 18.66
C GLU A 198 5.64 7.95 18.15
N ALA A 199 6.70 7.33 18.68
CA ALA A 199 6.99 5.93 18.45
C ALA A 199 5.81 5.07 18.90
N ASP A 200 5.36 4.14 18.06
CA ASP A 200 4.31 3.21 18.40
C ASP A 200 4.91 1.91 18.93
N CYS A 201 4.93 1.78 20.26
CA CYS A 201 5.41 0.56 20.93
C CYS A 201 4.25 -0.42 21.25
N SER A 202 3.03 -0.14 20.82
CA SER A 202 1.85 -0.98 21.10
C SER A 202 1.91 -2.36 20.42
N VAL A 203 2.84 -2.52 19.49
CA VAL A 203 3.07 -3.77 18.74
C VAL A 203 4.18 -4.63 19.35
N ASP A 204 4.93 -4.12 20.32
CA ASP A 204 5.95 -4.90 21.03
C ASP A 204 5.33 -6.11 21.72
N GLY A 205 5.96 -7.27 21.62
CA GLY A 205 5.47 -8.51 22.19
C GLY A 205 4.39 -9.23 21.37
N LYS A 206 3.89 -8.66 20.26
CA LYS A 206 2.86 -9.31 19.43
C LYS A 206 3.42 -10.46 18.60
N GLU A 207 2.60 -11.52 18.45
CA GLU A 207 2.92 -12.62 17.55
C GLU A 207 2.78 -12.18 16.10
N VAL A 208 3.80 -12.46 15.28
CA VAL A 208 3.85 -12.12 13.87
C VAL A 208 4.28 -13.32 13.02
N TYR A 209 3.81 -13.36 11.79
CA TYR A 209 4.43 -14.15 10.73
C TYR A 209 5.61 -13.38 10.15
N LYS A 210 6.75 -14.06 9.98
CA LYS A 210 7.87 -13.56 9.19
C LYS A 210 7.73 -14.12 7.78
N LEU A 211 7.38 -13.27 6.83
CA LEU A 211 7.19 -13.63 5.43
C LEU A 211 8.32 -13.04 4.60
N LYS A 212 9.11 -13.92 3.96
CA LYS A 212 10.06 -13.52 2.93
C LYS A 212 9.38 -13.56 1.57
N SER A 213 9.49 -12.46 0.83
CA SER A 213 8.97 -12.34 -0.52
C SER A 213 10.10 -11.99 -1.47
N THR A 214 10.35 -12.84 -2.46
CA THR A 214 11.41 -12.68 -3.46
C THR A 214 10.80 -12.23 -4.77
N ALA A 215 11.34 -11.16 -5.36
CA ALA A 215 10.87 -10.62 -6.63
C ALA A 215 11.04 -11.65 -7.76
N ASN A 216 10.00 -11.83 -8.58
CA ASN A 216 10.06 -12.72 -9.74
C ASN A 216 10.78 -12.06 -10.94
N ASP A 217 10.95 -10.72 -10.91
CA ASP A 217 11.67 -9.96 -11.93
C ASP A 217 13.06 -9.59 -11.42
N ALA A 218 14.12 -10.01 -12.11
CA ALA A 218 15.51 -9.74 -11.75
C ALA A 218 15.86 -8.24 -11.77
N ASN A 219 15.11 -7.43 -12.53
CA ASN A 219 15.32 -5.98 -12.61
C ASN A 219 14.50 -5.20 -11.56
N TRP A 220 13.88 -5.87 -10.61
CA TRP A 220 13.13 -5.23 -9.55
C TRP A 220 14.05 -4.37 -8.66
N TRP A 221 13.53 -3.35 -7.98
CA TRP A 221 14.32 -2.43 -7.14
C TRP A 221 14.82 -3.04 -5.83
N TYR A 222 14.37 -4.25 -5.50
CA TYR A 222 14.91 -5.12 -4.45
C TYR A 222 14.93 -6.57 -4.93
N ASP A 223 15.73 -7.41 -4.29
CA ASP A 223 15.76 -8.86 -4.59
C ASP A 223 14.72 -9.60 -3.76
N ASN A 224 14.65 -9.26 -2.48
CA ASN A 224 13.65 -9.78 -1.56
C ASN A 224 13.34 -8.78 -0.45
N ARG A 225 12.24 -9.04 0.25
CA ARG A 225 11.85 -8.33 1.45
C ARG A 225 11.37 -9.30 2.52
N VAL A 226 11.52 -8.93 3.79
CA VAL A 226 10.99 -9.66 4.95
C VAL A 226 9.97 -8.78 5.63
N SER A 227 8.73 -9.26 5.70
CA SER A 227 7.62 -8.57 6.37
C SER A 227 7.27 -9.25 7.69
N TYR A 228 7.05 -8.43 8.73
CA TYR A 228 6.58 -8.84 10.04
C TYR A 228 5.09 -8.53 10.12
N ILE A 229 4.26 -9.56 9.97
CA ILE A 229 2.83 -9.49 9.73
C ILE A 229 2.10 -10.02 10.95
N ASP A 230 1.22 -9.22 11.57
CA ASP A 230 0.43 -9.64 12.73
C ASP A 230 -0.31 -10.94 12.47
N ALA A 231 -0.19 -11.89 13.40
CA ALA A 231 -0.71 -13.24 13.21
C ALA A 231 -2.25 -13.33 13.20
N LYS A 232 -2.94 -12.29 13.65
CA LYS A 232 -4.41 -12.23 13.72
C LYS A 232 -5.00 -11.28 12.70
N THR A 233 -4.44 -10.08 12.57
CA THR A 233 -5.02 -9.03 11.72
C THR A 233 -4.42 -8.99 10.32
N PHE A 234 -3.30 -9.66 10.09
CA PHE A 234 -2.48 -9.61 8.86
C PHE A 234 -1.98 -8.21 8.48
N ALA A 235 -2.04 -7.26 9.39
CA ALA A 235 -1.40 -5.97 9.27
C ALA A 235 0.12 -6.12 9.38
N ASP A 236 0.90 -5.59 8.45
CA ASP A 236 2.35 -5.63 8.53
C ASP A 236 2.89 -4.44 9.33
N TYR A 237 3.70 -4.72 10.34
CA TYR A 237 4.30 -3.72 11.21
C TYR A 237 5.60 -3.17 10.63
N ARG A 238 6.46 -4.06 10.11
CA ARG A 238 7.75 -3.72 9.51
C ARG A 238 7.98 -4.53 8.25
N THR A 239 8.54 -3.88 7.23
CA THR A 239 9.07 -4.56 6.05
C THR A 239 10.49 -4.07 5.79
N GLU A 240 11.43 -5.01 5.73
CA GLU A 240 12.84 -4.80 5.43
C GLU A 240 13.11 -5.24 3.99
N TYR A 241 13.75 -4.39 3.19
CA TYR A 241 14.04 -4.64 1.77
C TYR A 241 15.53 -4.88 1.57
N PHE A 242 15.86 -5.85 0.73
CA PHE A 242 17.24 -6.29 0.48
C PHE A 242 17.56 -6.24 -1.01
N LYS A 243 18.76 -5.75 -1.36
CA LYS A 243 19.33 -5.76 -2.70
C LYS A 243 20.81 -6.13 -2.61
N GLY A 244 21.27 -7.11 -3.43
CA GLY A 244 22.64 -7.59 -3.37
C GLY A 244 23.06 -8.10 -1.99
N GLY A 245 22.14 -8.74 -1.24
CA GLY A 245 22.37 -9.24 0.11
C GLY A 245 22.45 -8.16 1.20
N LYS A 246 22.30 -6.88 0.87
CA LYS A 246 22.32 -5.76 1.82
C LYS A 246 20.91 -5.21 2.03
N GLN A 247 20.61 -4.83 3.26
CA GLN A 247 19.36 -4.08 3.54
C GLN A 247 19.48 -2.68 2.96
N VAL A 248 18.48 -2.29 2.16
CA VAL A 248 18.48 -1.01 1.43
C VAL A 248 17.40 -0.06 1.92
N LYS A 249 16.32 -0.59 2.53
CA LYS A 249 15.16 0.18 2.95
C LYS A 249 14.41 -0.52 4.08
N THR A 250 13.78 0.27 4.93
CA THR A 250 12.80 -0.21 5.92
C THR A 250 11.52 0.61 5.79
N ILE A 251 10.38 -0.03 5.92
CA ILE A 251 9.09 0.64 6.06
C ILE A 251 8.38 0.08 7.30
N ASP A 252 8.10 0.96 8.25
CA ASP A 252 7.25 0.68 9.40
C ASP A 252 5.84 1.22 9.15
N ARG A 253 4.80 0.50 9.63
CA ARG A 253 3.39 0.87 9.50
C ARG A 253 2.68 0.73 10.83
N SER A 254 2.04 1.79 11.27
CA SER A 254 1.12 1.76 12.41
C SER A 254 -0.31 1.64 11.89
N TRP A 255 -1.09 0.80 12.54
CA TRP A 255 -2.43 0.45 12.14
C TRP A 255 -3.47 0.83 13.19
N VAL A 256 -4.62 1.28 12.73
CA VAL A 256 -5.76 1.66 13.55
C VAL A 256 -6.92 0.74 13.22
N SER A 257 -7.45 0.03 14.23
CA SER A 257 -8.66 -0.76 14.06
C SER A 257 -9.86 0.12 13.76
N ALA A 258 -10.67 -0.27 12.80
CA ALA A 258 -11.94 0.38 12.48
C ALA A 258 -13.10 -0.07 13.37
N GLY A 259 -12.89 -1.08 14.23
CA GLY A 259 -13.93 -1.60 15.13
C GLY A 259 -15.03 -2.38 14.42
N ILE A 260 -14.73 -3.00 13.27
CA ILE A 260 -15.65 -3.91 12.57
C ILE A 260 -15.35 -5.37 12.93
N ASP A 261 -16.28 -6.28 12.63
CA ASP A 261 -16.16 -7.70 13.00
C ASP A 261 -15.00 -8.44 12.30
N ASP A 262 -14.61 -8.02 11.08
CA ASP A 262 -13.46 -8.60 10.39
C ASP A 262 -12.17 -8.18 11.12
N PRO A 263 -11.35 -9.13 11.61
CA PRO A 263 -10.09 -8.82 12.29
C PRO A 263 -9.11 -8.01 11.42
N ARG A 264 -9.26 -8.07 10.09
CA ARG A 264 -8.47 -7.35 9.10
C ARG A 264 -8.95 -5.91 8.89
N GLY A 265 -10.03 -5.51 9.56
CA GLY A 265 -10.64 -4.19 9.48
C GLY A 265 -9.80 -3.09 10.12
N SER A 266 -8.67 -2.78 9.51
CA SER A 266 -7.74 -1.77 9.97
C SER A 266 -7.33 -0.84 8.84
N TYR A 267 -6.90 0.37 9.18
CA TYR A 267 -6.37 1.35 8.26
C TYR A 267 -5.08 1.98 8.80
N TRP A 268 -4.30 2.63 7.93
CA TRP A 268 -3.00 3.21 8.31
C TRP A 268 -3.15 4.41 9.25
N GLY A 269 -2.45 4.37 10.37
CA GLY A 269 -2.25 5.53 11.24
C GLY A 269 -1.07 6.37 10.77
N TYR A 270 0.07 5.72 10.50
CA TYR A 270 1.21 6.33 9.81
C TYR A 270 2.10 5.26 9.15
N TRP A 271 2.93 5.74 8.24
CA TRP A 271 4.07 5.00 7.67
C TRP A 271 5.35 5.76 7.97
N TYR A 272 6.41 5.04 8.23
CA TYR A 272 7.75 5.58 8.35
C TYR A 272 8.68 4.77 7.45
N GLY A 273 9.28 5.42 6.46
CA GLY A 273 10.21 4.80 5.53
C GLY A 273 11.61 5.38 5.67
N THR A 274 12.62 4.52 5.66
CA THR A 274 14.02 4.92 5.66
C THR A 274 14.73 4.30 4.47
N THR A 275 15.35 5.11 3.62
CA THR A 275 16.25 4.66 2.55
C THR A 275 17.68 4.70 3.05
N LEU A 276 18.26 3.52 3.32
CA LEU A 276 19.53 3.40 4.04
C LEU A 276 20.72 3.98 3.27
N ALA A 277 20.71 3.88 1.93
CA ALA A 277 21.81 4.38 1.10
C ALA A 277 21.95 5.91 1.13
N THR A 278 20.84 6.64 1.29
CA THR A 278 20.80 8.11 1.28
C THR A 278 20.59 8.70 2.67
N GLY A 279 20.14 7.89 3.62
CA GLY A 279 19.72 8.34 4.95
C GLY A 279 18.41 9.15 4.93
N HIS A 280 17.69 9.18 3.80
CA HIS A 280 16.39 9.84 3.71
C HIS A 280 15.35 9.12 4.57
N GLU A 281 14.47 9.91 5.15
CA GLU A 281 13.35 9.44 5.96
C GLU A 281 12.08 10.11 5.50
N THR A 282 11.03 9.31 5.27
CA THR A 282 9.68 9.83 4.98
C THR A 282 8.69 9.29 6.00
N MET A 283 7.87 10.19 6.55
CA MET A 283 6.69 9.83 7.33
C MET A 283 5.43 10.22 6.55
N ALA A 284 4.46 9.32 6.50
CA ALA A 284 3.09 9.63 6.09
C ALA A 284 2.19 9.43 7.30
N PHE A 285 1.61 10.51 7.81
CA PHE A 285 0.73 10.52 8.98
C PHE A 285 -0.72 10.73 8.56
N ILE A 286 -1.64 9.92 9.09
CA ILE A 286 -3.05 9.97 8.78
C ILE A 286 -3.84 10.17 10.07
N PRO A 287 -4.36 11.40 10.34
CA PRO A 287 -5.14 11.67 11.53
C PRO A 287 -6.43 10.85 11.57
N ARG A 288 -6.76 10.28 12.74
CA ARG A 288 -8.00 9.54 12.94
C ARG A 288 -9.25 10.41 12.74
N SER A 289 -9.19 11.68 13.13
CA SER A 289 -10.31 12.62 13.07
C SER A 289 -10.83 12.85 11.64
N VAL A 290 -9.97 12.71 10.63
CA VAL A 290 -10.31 12.93 9.22
C VAL A 290 -10.55 11.64 8.44
N THR A 291 -10.42 10.48 9.10
CA THR A 291 -10.57 9.16 8.48
C THR A 291 -12.00 8.65 8.61
N LYS A 292 -12.55 8.11 7.52
CA LYS A 292 -13.88 7.53 7.45
C LYS A 292 -13.83 6.20 6.69
N VAL A 293 -14.49 5.19 7.24
CA VAL A 293 -14.69 3.88 6.59
C VAL A 293 -16.17 3.64 6.36
N ASN A 294 -16.55 2.96 5.29
CA ASN A 294 -17.92 2.65 4.90
C ASN A 294 -18.85 3.88 4.96
N HIS A 295 -18.30 5.03 4.56
CA HIS A 295 -19.04 6.29 4.61
C HIS A 295 -20.02 6.38 3.45
N LYS A 296 -21.23 6.88 3.73
CA LYS A 296 -22.23 7.19 2.69
C LYS A 296 -21.77 8.43 1.91
N TYR A 297 -20.86 8.25 0.98
CA TYR A 297 -20.54 9.32 0.04
C TYR A 297 -21.77 9.58 -0.86
N LYS A 298 -22.25 10.80 -0.95
CA LYS A 298 -23.34 11.20 -1.86
C LYS A 298 -22.90 11.12 -3.33
N ALA A 299 -22.45 9.94 -3.75
CA ALA A 299 -21.73 9.96 -5.00
C ALA A 299 -21.94 8.74 -5.89
N LYS A 300 -23.07 8.69 -6.56
CA LYS A 300 -23.11 7.96 -7.85
C LYS A 300 -22.00 8.42 -8.83
N ASN A 301 -21.27 9.51 -8.52
CA ASN A 301 -20.31 10.16 -9.43
C ASN A 301 -19.04 10.68 -8.75
N LEU A 302 -18.72 10.36 -7.49
CA LEU A 302 -17.51 10.87 -6.83
C LEU A 302 -16.26 10.46 -7.60
N TRP A 303 -16.16 9.19 -7.93
CA TRP A 303 -15.03 8.62 -8.67
C TRP A 303 -15.24 8.76 -10.18
N SER A 304 -15.17 9.99 -10.68
CA SER A 304 -15.37 10.30 -12.10
C SER A 304 -14.47 11.43 -12.56
N THR A 305 -14.13 11.44 -13.85
CA THR A 305 -13.42 12.54 -14.51
C THR A 305 -14.10 13.90 -14.30
N ARG A 306 -15.43 13.92 -14.21
CA ARG A 306 -16.21 15.15 -13.95
C ARG A 306 -15.90 15.71 -12.56
N THR A 307 -15.89 14.85 -11.55
CA THR A 307 -15.57 15.22 -10.17
C THR A 307 -14.10 15.62 -10.05
N LEU A 308 -13.21 14.84 -10.66
CA LEU A 308 -11.79 15.16 -10.71
C LEU A 308 -11.51 16.58 -11.22
N LYS A 309 -12.27 17.09 -12.19
CA LYS A 309 -12.16 18.47 -12.68
C LYS A 309 -12.69 19.53 -11.69
N LYS A 310 -13.63 19.17 -10.82
CA LYS A 310 -14.30 20.10 -9.91
C LYS A 310 -13.67 20.18 -8.53
N MET A 311 -13.31 19.05 -7.95
CA MET A 311 -12.84 18.96 -6.56
C MET A 311 -11.60 19.78 -6.25
N PRO A 312 -10.59 19.89 -7.13
CA PRO A 312 -9.43 20.73 -6.86
C PRO A 312 -9.75 22.23 -6.72
N ARG A 313 -10.92 22.66 -7.26
CA ARG A 313 -11.37 24.07 -7.22
C ARG A 313 -12.22 24.40 -5.98
N ASN A 314 -12.90 23.41 -5.41
CA ASN A 314 -13.83 23.59 -4.29
C ASN A 314 -13.14 23.56 -2.93
N ILE A 315 -11.83 23.83 -2.92
CA ILE A 315 -11.01 23.89 -1.74
C ILE A 315 -10.90 25.34 -1.31
N LYS A 316 -11.91 25.78 -0.59
CA LYS A 316 -11.81 26.93 0.29
C LYS A 316 -11.81 26.44 1.70
#